data_d8836908f736621c5eddd93d55f1d80a
#
_entry.id   d8836908f736621c5eddd93d55f1d80a
#
_cell.length_a   1.000
_cell.length_b   1.000
_cell.length_c   1.000
_cell.angle_alpha   90.00
_cell.angle_beta   90.00
_cell.angle_gamma   90.00
#
_symmetry.space_group_name_H-M   'P 1'
#
loop_
_entity.id
_entity.type
_entity.pdbx_description
1 polymer ?
#
loop_
_entity_poly.entity_id
_entity_poly.type
_entity_poly.pdbx_seq_one_letter_code
_entity_poly.pdbx_strand_id
1 'polypeptide(L)'
;MKKISIGICEYPSVLKSAVYGLEELFLLASRVCREQGIDVLFEPIIIPHTDLIEDSFTVVILPPASIDYYYLAPEAKHIEWLRKQYSKGTVLSSACAGVFILAATNLLGKREVTTHWALAETFTRMFTEIPLNSNKILIDHGDIVTAGGMMSWLDLGFELVSKYSSPRVVRQLGKTLVIDTVQREQSYYQQFKPSFAHGDMVIVSVQQIMHQGHMEPLSIHQLAKQVNLTERTMQRRFLKATGYNPNQYLQRLRIQNACDYLESTKHSFEWIANQVGYEDISACRKAFINIVGLTPREFRKRFS
;
A
#
# COMPACT_ATOMS: atom_id res chain seq x y z
N MET A 1 35.86 -2.40 4.69
CA MET A 1 34.61 -2.45 3.89
C MET A 1 33.51 -3.03 4.76
N LYS A 2 32.46 -2.23 5.03
CA LYS A 2 31.28 -2.64 5.81
C LYS A 2 30.41 -3.55 4.95
N LYS A 3 30.24 -4.81 5.36
CA LYS A 3 29.39 -5.77 4.68
C LYS A 3 27.96 -5.68 5.20
N ILE A 4 27.00 -5.63 4.30
CA ILE A 4 25.57 -5.62 4.59
C ILE A 4 24.98 -6.88 3.95
N SER A 5 24.80 -7.92 4.76
CA SER A 5 24.18 -9.17 4.33
C SER A 5 22.67 -9.02 4.23
N ILE A 6 22.09 -9.37 3.07
CA ILE A 6 20.67 -9.20 2.80
C ILE A 6 20.08 -10.52 2.38
N GLY A 7 19.20 -11.09 3.22
CA GLY A 7 18.43 -12.27 2.88
C GLY A 7 17.15 -11.89 2.14
N ILE A 8 16.94 -12.39 0.94
CA ILE A 8 15.73 -12.18 0.14
C ILE A 8 14.93 -13.49 0.13
N CYS A 9 13.80 -13.52 0.83
CA CYS A 9 13.01 -14.73 0.96
C CYS A 9 12.31 -15.10 -0.35
N GLU A 10 12.54 -16.34 -0.82
CA GLU A 10 11.81 -16.95 -1.92
C GLU A 10 10.81 -17.96 -1.36
N TYR A 11 9.52 -17.63 -1.40
CA TYR A 11 8.42 -18.44 -0.91
C TYR A 11 7.38 -18.68 -2.01
N PRO A 12 6.43 -19.65 -1.87
CA PRO A 12 5.44 -19.93 -2.89
C PRO A 12 4.73 -18.70 -3.39
N SER A 13 4.68 -18.52 -4.71
CA SER A 13 4.06 -17.40 -5.44
C SER A 13 4.63 -16.01 -5.13
N VAL A 14 5.83 -15.96 -4.55
CA VAL A 14 6.60 -14.70 -4.47
C VAL A 14 6.76 -14.10 -5.87
N LEU A 15 6.70 -12.78 -5.96
CA LEU A 15 6.92 -12.05 -7.20
C LEU A 15 8.41 -12.19 -7.62
N LYS A 16 8.70 -13.07 -8.57
CA LYS A 16 10.08 -13.37 -9.00
C LYS A 16 10.84 -12.13 -9.46
N SER A 17 10.16 -11.19 -10.15
CA SER A 17 10.76 -9.92 -10.54
C SER A 17 11.22 -9.08 -9.33
N ALA A 18 10.55 -9.20 -8.19
CA ALA A 18 10.99 -8.53 -6.96
C ALA A 18 12.19 -9.25 -6.33
N VAL A 19 12.20 -10.59 -6.31
CA VAL A 19 13.32 -11.36 -5.75
C VAL A 19 14.62 -11.05 -6.50
N TYR A 20 14.64 -11.29 -7.80
CA TYR A 20 15.83 -11.04 -8.63
C TYR A 20 16.11 -9.55 -8.85
N GLY A 21 15.07 -8.71 -8.91
CA GLY A 21 15.25 -7.27 -9.00
C GLY A 21 15.88 -6.64 -7.77
N LEU A 22 15.57 -7.14 -6.56
CA LEU A 22 16.23 -6.72 -5.33
C LEU A 22 17.69 -7.19 -5.30
N GLU A 23 17.95 -8.43 -5.70
CA GLU A 23 19.32 -8.94 -5.84
C GLU A 23 20.16 -8.03 -6.73
N GLU A 24 19.69 -7.77 -7.95
CA GLU A 24 20.34 -6.88 -8.92
C GLU A 24 20.52 -5.45 -8.39
N LEU A 25 19.49 -4.90 -7.73
CA LEU A 25 19.53 -3.56 -7.14
C LEU A 25 20.68 -3.43 -6.11
N PHE A 26 20.83 -4.41 -5.21
CA PHE A 26 21.88 -4.38 -4.20
C PHE A 26 23.28 -4.62 -4.79
N LEU A 27 23.40 -5.46 -5.82
CA LEU A 27 24.65 -5.61 -6.56
C LEU A 27 25.06 -4.31 -7.27
N LEU A 28 24.11 -3.63 -7.91
CA LEU A 28 24.33 -2.31 -8.51
C LEU A 28 24.66 -1.25 -7.44
N ALA A 29 24.01 -1.29 -6.28
CA ALA A 29 24.32 -0.39 -5.16
C ALA A 29 25.78 -0.55 -4.70
N SER A 30 26.26 -1.78 -4.59
CA SER A 30 27.66 -2.07 -4.26
C SER A 30 28.64 -1.49 -5.27
N ARG A 31 28.30 -1.59 -6.55
CA ARG A 31 29.09 -0.99 -7.64
C ARG A 31 29.13 0.53 -7.52
N VAL A 32 27.98 1.18 -7.32
CA VAL A 32 27.88 2.63 -7.16
C VAL A 32 28.62 3.10 -5.91
N CYS A 33 28.55 2.36 -4.80
CA CYS A 33 29.31 2.66 -3.59
C CYS A 33 30.82 2.68 -3.89
N ARG A 34 31.32 1.66 -4.59
CA ARG A 34 32.73 1.56 -4.98
C ARG A 34 33.15 2.75 -5.88
N GLU A 35 32.35 3.08 -6.89
CA GLU A 35 32.62 4.20 -7.80
C GLU A 35 32.63 5.56 -7.07
N GLN A 36 31.91 5.69 -5.96
CA GLN A 36 31.84 6.90 -5.16
C GLN A 36 32.80 6.91 -3.96
N GLY A 37 33.65 5.87 -3.80
CA GLY A 37 34.57 5.76 -2.67
C GLY A 37 33.87 5.50 -1.31
N ILE A 38 32.67 4.95 -1.32
CA ILE A 38 31.90 4.60 -0.11
C ILE A 38 32.23 3.14 0.26
N ASP A 39 32.74 2.93 1.47
CA ASP A 39 33.25 1.64 1.94
C ASP A 39 32.14 0.69 2.43
N VAL A 40 31.14 0.44 1.58
CA VAL A 40 29.98 -0.43 1.82
C VAL A 40 29.86 -1.44 0.70
N LEU A 41 29.61 -2.70 1.07
CA LEU A 41 29.30 -3.82 0.18
C LEU A 41 27.96 -4.45 0.59
N PHE A 42 26.99 -4.45 -0.29
CA PHE A 42 25.75 -5.21 -0.13
C PHE A 42 25.95 -6.62 -0.66
N GLU A 43 25.62 -7.63 0.16
CA GLU A 43 25.74 -9.05 -0.18
C GLU A 43 24.32 -9.67 -0.18
N PRO A 44 23.55 -9.57 -1.30
CA PRO A 44 22.23 -10.18 -1.39
C PRO A 44 22.35 -11.70 -1.54
N ILE A 45 21.48 -12.44 -0.84
CA ILE A 45 21.36 -13.89 -0.88
C ILE A 45 19.88 -14.25 -0.99
N ILE A 46 19.52 -15.00 -2.03
CA ILE A 46 18.15 -15.53 -2.18
C ILE A 46 18.02 -16.75 -1.27
N ILE A 47 17.00 -16.76 -0.41
CA ILE A 47 16.75 -17.79 0.60
C ILE A 47 15.44 -18.51 0.26
N PRO A 48 15.50 -19.74 -0.25
CA PRO A 48 14.31 -20.56 -0.41
C PRO A 48 13.66 -20.87 0.94
N HIS A 49 12.32 -20.77 1.02
CA HIS A 49 11.59 -21.09 2.28
C HIS A 49 11.76 -22.56 2.72
N THR A 50 12.23 -23.43 1.83
CA THR A 50 12.55 -24.84 2.10
C THR A 50 13.93 -25.05 2.66
N ASP A 51 14.84 -24.09 2.45
CA ASP A 51 16.26 -24.17 2.87
C ASP A 51 16.69 -22.88 3.59
N LEU A 52 16.22 -22.74 4.83
CA LEU A 52 16.43 -21.57 5.64
C LEU A 52 17.85 -21.53 6.24
N ILE A 53 18.59 -20.46 5.95
CA ILE A 53 19.96 -20.26 6.39
C ILE A 53 19.99 -19.85 7.87
N GLU A 54 20.75 -20.56 8.70
CA GLU A 54 20.85 -20.28 10.15
C GLU A 54 21.70 -19.04 10.49
N ASP A 55 22.61 -18.62 9.61
CA ASP A 55 23.41 -17.42 9.81
C ASP A 55 22.54 -16.18 9.91
N SER A 56 23.04 -15.17 10.65
CA SER A 56 22.32 -13.91 10.81
C SER A 56 22.56 -12.98 9.63
N PHE A 57 21.50 -12.30 9.22
CA PHE A 57 21.54 -11.25 8.20
C PHE A 57 21.49 -9.86 8.82
N THR A 58 22.02 -8.87 8.13
CA THR A 58 21.78 -7.45 8.48
C THR A 58 20.33 -7.10 8.24
N VAL A 59 19.77 -7.59 7.10
CA VAL A 59 18.38 -7.38 6.71
C VAL A 59 17.81 -8.67 6.13
N VAL A 60 16.56 -8.98 6.44
CA VAL A 60 15.75 -9.99 5.74
C VAL A 60 14.57 -9.30 5.07
N ILE A 61 14.34 -9.61 3.80
CA ILE A 61 13.26 -9.04 2.99
C ILE A 61 12.23 -10.13 2.66
N LEU A 62 10.97 -9.82 2.90
CA LEU A 62 9.80 -10.58 2.47
C LEU A 62 9.18 -9.87 1.25
N PRO A 63 9.51 -10.29 0.01
CA PRO A 63 9.03 -9.62 -1.20
C PRO A 63 7.50 -9.74 -1.39
N PRO A 64 6.92 -9.06 -2.39
CA PRO A 64 5.52 -9.22 -2.76
C PRO A 64 5.19 -10.64 -3.22
N ALA A 65 3.93 -11.06 -3.05
CA ALA A 65 3.39 -12.28 -3.68
C ALA A 65 2.33 -11.91 -4.73
N SER A 66 2.21 -12.74 -5.78
CA SER A 66 1.36 -12.43 -6.93
C SER A 66 -0.07 -12.99 -6.80
N ILE A 67 -0.28 -14.25 -6.47
CA ILE A 67 -1.60 -14.87 -6.63
C ILE A 67 -1.95 -15.84 -5.49
N ASP A 68 -1.00 -16.58 -4.89
CA ASP A 68 -1.31 -17.62 -3.93
C ASP A 68 -1.36 -17.16 -2.48
N TYR A 69 -2.01 -18.00 -1.69
CA TYR A 69 -2.36 -17.71 -0.32
C TYR A 69 -1.29 -18.10 0.71
N TYR A 70 -0.05 -18.40 0.30
CA TYR A 70 1.02 -18.72 1.25
C TYR A 70 1.19 -17.65 2.33
N TYR A 71 1.13 -16.38 1.94
CA TYR A 71 1.25 -15.26 2.89
C TYR A 71 0.10 -15.19 3.92
N LEU A 72 -1.06 -15.81 3.64
CA LEU A 72 -2.18 -15.89 4.60
C LEU A 72 -2.00 -17.00 5.63
N ALA A 73 -1.27 -18.06 5.28
CA ALA A 73 -1.00 -19.20 6.14
C ALA A 73 0.45 -19.69 5.95
N PRO A 74 1.46 -18.88 6.34
CA PRO A 74 2.86 -19.23 6.17
C PRO A 74 3.23 -20.42 7.06
N GLU A 75 4.21 -21.23 6.61
CA GLU A 75 4.69 -22.37 7.36
C GLU A 75 5.30 -21.96 8.70
N ALA A 76 5.01 -22.74 9.75
CA ALA A 76 5.49 -22.44 11.10
C ALA A 76 7.03 -22.33 11.18
N LYS A 77 7.76 -23.18 10.44
CA LYS A 77 9.24 -23.13 10.38
C LYS A 77 9.75 -21.79 9.85
N HIS A 78 9.08 -21.20 8.84
CA HIS A 78 9.46 -19.90 8.29
C HIS A 78 9.22 -18.77 9.30
N ILE A 79 8.09 -18.81 10.01
CA ILE A 79 7.79 -17.85 11.08
C ILE A 79 8.80 -17.94 12.22
N GLU A 80 9.16 -19.16 12.64
CA GLU A 80 10.15 -19.38 13.70
C GLU A 80 11.55 -18.90 13.30
N TRP A 81 11.93 -19.15 12.05
CA TRP A 81 13.19 -18.65 11.50
C TRP A 81 13.25 -17.12 11.50
N LEU A 82 12.19 -16.43 11.08
CA LEU A 82 12.11 -14.97 11.12
C LEU A 82 12.24 -14.44 12.56
N ARG A 83 11.61 -15.08 13.54
CA ARG A 83 11.77 -14.74 14.97
C ARG A 83 13.20 -14.90 15.44
N LYS A 84 13.87 -15.98 15.03
CA LYS A 84 15.29 -16.21 15.34
C LYS A 84 16.18 -15.13 14.69
N GLN A 85 15.94 -14.77 13.44
CA GLN A 85 16.67 -13.70 12.77
C GLN A 85 16.49 -12.38 13.52
N TYR A 86 15.26 -12.01 13.85
CA TYR A 86 14.96 -10.78 14.60
C TYR A 86 15.66 -10.76 15.97
N SER A 87 15.67 -11.87 16.72
CA SER A 87 16.33 -11.97 18.02
C SER A 87 17.87 -11.78 17.93
N LYS A 88 18.47 -12.02 16.77
CA LYS A 88 19.89 -11.78 16.47
C LYS A 88 20.18 -10.32 16.03
N GLY A 89 19.14 -9.45 15.99
CA GLY A 89 19.28 -8.05 15.59
C GLY A 89 19.08 -7.78 14.09
N THR A 90 18.61 -8.77 13.32
CA THR A 90 18.29 -8.61 11.91
C THR A 90 17.11 -7.66 11.73
N VAL A 91 17.24 -6.68 10.84
CA VAL A 91 16.12 -5.84 10.40
C VAL A 91 15.20 -6.67 9.53
N LEU A 92 13.93 -6.79 9.92
CA LEU A 92 12.92 -7.46 9.08
C LEU A 92 12.21 -6.45 8.22
N SER A 93 12.09 -6.75 6.94
CA SER A 93 11.42 -5.87 5.99
C SER A 93 10.48 -6.62 5.07
N SER A 94 9.43 -5.95 4.61
CA SER A 94 8.42 -6.57 3.76
C SER A 94 7.86 -5.60 2.72
N ALA A 95 7.41 -6.14 1.59
CA ALA A 95 6.68 -5.39 0.59
C ALA A 95 5.34 -6.08 0.26
N CYS A 96 4.28 -5.27 0.08
CA CYS A 96 2.96 -5.74 -0.34
C CYS A 96 2.42 -6.86 0.58
N ALA A 97 2.16 -8.06 0.01
CA ALA A 97 1.67 -9.24 0.75
C ALA A 97 2.68 -9.80 1.78
N GLY A 98 3.97 -9.50 1.64
CA GLY A 98 5.00 -9.96 2.57
C GLY A 98 4.75 -9.53 4.02
N VAL A 99 4.01 -8.44 4.26
CA VAL A 99 3.67 -7.98 5.61
C VAL A 99 2.77 -8.96 6.37
N PHE A 100 1.98 -9.78 5.69
CA PHE A 100 1.16 -10.82 6.35
C PHE A 100 2.04 -11.88 7.02
N ILE A 101 3.12 -12.31 6.34
CA ILE A 101 4.11 -13.24 6.90
C ILE A 101 4.79 -12.58 8.10
N LEU A 102 5.15 -11.31 7.99
CA LEU A 102 5.75 -10.55 9.07
C LEU A 102 4.79 -10.40 10.26
N ALA A 103 3.51 -10.10 10.01
CA ALA A 103 2.48 -10.01 11.05
C ALA A 103 2.27 -11.35 11.80
N ALA A 104 2.33 -12.48 11.10
CA ALA A 104 2.21 -13.81 11.69
C ALA A 104 3.35 -14.13 12.69
N THR A 105 4.47 -13.41 12.64
CA THR A 105 5.55 -13.55 13.65
C THR A 105 5.18 -12.99 15.02
N ASN A 106 4.12 -12.17 15.14
CA ASN A 106 3.75 -11.39 16.33
C ASN A 106 4.82 -10.38 16.79
N LEU A 107 5.79 -10.04 15.95
CA LEU A 107 6.85 -9.08 16.27
C LEU A 107 6.43 -7.61 16.05
N LEU A 108 5.33 -7.38 15.35
CA LEU A 108 4.86 -6.02 15.02
C LEU A 108 4.32 -5.26 16.24
N GLY A 109 3.71 -5.96 17.20
CA GLY A 109 3.05 -5.31 18.33
C GLY A 109 1.96 -4.35 17.86
N LYS A 110 2.01 -3.10 18.35
CA LYS A 110 1.10 -2.01 17.96
C LYS A 110 1.74 -1.01 16.98
N ARG A 111 2.78 -1.42 16.27
CA ARG A 111 3.44 -0.56 15.27
C ARG A 111 2.58 -0.43 14.03
N GLU A 112 2.44 0.79 13.52
CA GLU A 112 1.76 1.04 12.26
C GLU A 112 2.54 0.39 11.12
N VAL A 113 1.84 -0.28 10.20
CA VAL A 113 2.44 -0.91 9.02
C VAL A 113 1.71 -0.50 7.75
N THR A 114 2.30 -0.78 6.60
CA THR A 114 1.63 -0.64 5.31
C THR A 114 1.62 -1.96 4.53
N THR A 115 0.63 -2.10 3.67
CA THR A 115 0.49 -3.18 2.69
C THR A 115 -0.10 -2.61 1.40
N HIS A 116 -0.26 -3.43 0.36
CA HIS A 116 -1.00 -3.01 -0.83
C HIS A 116 -2.42 -2.58 -0.45
N TRP A 117 -2.89 -1.43 -0.94
CA TRP A 117 -4.22 -0.88 -0.61
C TRP A 117 -5.37 -1.87 -0.84
N ALA A 118 -5.28 -2.72 -1.88
CA ALA A 118 -6.29 -3.74 -2.16
C ALA A 118 -6.30 -4.90 -1.14
N LEU A 119 -5.23 -5.07 -0.35
CA LEU A 119 -5.13 -6.08 0.72
C LEU A 119 -5.50 -5.53 2.10
N ALA A 120 -5.78 -4.22 2.20
CA ALA A 120 -5.99 -3.54 3.47
C ALA A 120 -7.14 -4.15 4.29
N GLU A 121 -8.28 -4.44 3.66
CA GLU A 121 -9.44 -5.06 4.34
C GLU A 121 -9.10 -6.45 4.87
N THR A 122 -8.43 -7.28 4.07
CA THR A 122 -8.02 -8.63 4.48
C THR A 122 -7.02 -8.57 5.62
N PHE A 123 -6.04 -7.66 5.57
CA PHE A 123 -5.06 -7.49 6.63
C PHE A 123 -5.72 -7.07 7.95
N THR A 124 -6.56 -6.03 7.93
CA THR A 124 -7.25 -5.53 9.13
C THR A 124 -8.17 -6.57 9.75
N ARG A 125 -8.82 -7.41 8.93
CA ARG A 125 -9.67 -8.50 9.42
C ARG A 125 -8.85 -9.61 10.11
N MET A 126 -7.65 -9.90 9.62
CA MET A 126 -6.78 -10.95 10.18
C MET A 126 -5.98 -10.46 11.40
N PHE A 127 -5.56 -9.21 11.41
CA PHE A 127 -4.66 -8.63 12.42
C PHE A 127 -5.26 -7.36 13.01
N THR A 128 -6.34 -7.51 13.75
CA THR A 128 -7.16 -6.40 14.29
C THR A 128 -6.41 -5.45 15.21
N GLU A 129 -5.35 -5.94 15.87
CA GLU A 129 -4.54 -5.17 16.83
C GLU A 129 -3.39 -4.38 16.18
N ILE A 130 -3.10 -4.62 14.89
CA ILE A 130 -2.00 -3.97 14.19
C ILE A 130 -2.53 -2.78 13.39
N PRO A 131 -2.14 -1.54 13.72
CA PRO A 131 -2.54 -0.37 12.95
C PRO A 131 -2.03 -0.43 11.51
N LEU A 132 -2.92 -0.20 10.56
CA LEU A 132 -2.60 -0.22 9.12
C LEU A 132 -2.79 1.17 8.49
N ASN A 133 -1.79 1.63 7.75
CA ASN A 133 -1.86 2.83 6.93
C ASN A 133 -1.55 2.53 5.46
N SER A 134 -2.56 2.11 4.72
CA SER A 134 -2.43 1.77 3.30
C SER A 134 -2.27 2.99 2.37
N ASN A 135 -2.27 4.22 2.88
CA ASN A 135 -1.95 5.41 2.09
C ASN A 135 -0.44 5.56 1.88
N LYS A 136 0.35 5.13 2.86
CA LYS A 136 1.81 5.22 2.83
C LYS A 136 2.41 4.17 1.90
N ILE A 137 3.43 4.58 1.14
CA ILE A 137 4.21 3.63 0.34
C ILE A 137 5.25 2.90 1.19
N LEU A 138 5.78 3.55 2.23
CA LEU A 138 6.80 3.00 3.11
C LEU A 138 6.64 3.51 4.55
N ILE A 139 6.86 2.62 5.53
CA ILE A 139 6.93 2.92 6.96
C ILE A 139 8.16 2.23 7.52
N ASP A 140 9.10 3.01 8.10
CA ASP A 140 10.34 2.54 8.73
C ASP A 140 10.32 2.80 10.24
N HIS A 141 10.42 1.74 11.03
CA HIS A 141 10.58 1.77 12.50
C HIS A 141 12.02 1.49 12.97
N GLY A 142 12.98 1.45 12.06
CA GLY A 142 14.38 1.16 12.37
C GLY A 142 14.71 -0.32 12.24
N ASP A 143 14.05 -1.17 13.00
CA ASP A 143 14.19 -2.63 13.05
C ASP A 143 13.15 -3.38 12.20
N ILE A 144 12.07 -2.73 11.84
CA ILE A 144 11.02 -3.23 10.95
C ILE A 144 10.71 -2.17 9.90
N VAL A 145 10.71 -2.59 8.63
CA VAL A 145 10.40 -1.72 7.50
C VAL A 145 9.32 -2.37 6.65
N THR A 146 8.22 -1.66 6.38
CA THR A 146 7.14 -2.17 5.54
C THR A 146 6.92 -1.25 4.34
N ALA A 147 6.69 -1.84 3.16
CA ALA A 147 6.36 -1.11 1.95
C ALA A 147 5.05 -1.64 1.35
N GLY A 148 4.21 -0.73 0.87
CA GLY A 148 2.91 -1.04 0.27
C GLY A 148 2.94 -0.97 -1.25
N GLY A 149 2.10 -1.76 -1.90
CA GLY A 149 2.08 -1.85 -3.36
C GLY A 149 2.99 -2.95 -3.93
N MET A 150 2.58 -3.50 -5.10
CA MET A 150 3.29 -4.63 -5.69
C MET A 150 4.70 -4.28 -6.15
N MET A 151 4.92 -3.06 -6.67
CA MET A 151 6.23 -2.58 -7.12
C MET A 151 6.99 -1.79 -6.04
N SER A 152 6.48 -1.71 -4.82
CA SER A 152 7.15 -0.98 -3.73
C SER A 152 8.38 -1.70 -3.15
N TRP A 153 8.70 -2.89 -3.67
CA TRP A 153 9.99 -3.51 -3.39
C TRP A 153 11.17 -2.65 -3.88
N LEU A 154 10.95 -1.81 -4.92
CA LEU A 154 11.93 -0.81 -5.36
C LEU A 154 12.09 0.30 -4.32
N ASP A 155 10.99 0.84 -3.81
CA ASP A 155 11.02 1.88 -2.77
C ASP A 155 11.70 1.33 -1.50
N LEU A 156 11.38 0.09 -1.11
CA LEU A 156 12.03 -0.62 -0.01
C LEU A 156 13.53 -0.80 -0.24
N GLY A 157 13.92 -1.26 -1.42
CA GLY A 157 15.33 -1.44 -1.80
C GLY A 157 16.10 -0.12 -1.74
N PHE A 158 15.55 0.97 -2.27
CA PHE A 158 16.16 2.30 -2.20
C PHE A 158 16.27 2.82 -0.77
N GLU A 159 15.25 2.59 0.08
CA GLU A 159 15.31 2.96 1.50
C GLU A 159 16.45 2.22 2.22
N LEU A 160 16.55 0.91 2.02
CA LEU A 160 17.63 0.11 2.62
C LEU A 160 19.01 0.54 2.10
N VAL A 161 19.16 0.84 0.81
CA VAL A 161 20.40 1.38 0.26
C VAL A 161 20.71 2.74 0.89
N SER A 162 19.74 3.62 1.04
CA SER A 162 19.91 4.93 1.70
C SER A 162 20.37 4.77 3.15
N LYS A 163 19.72 3.86 3.89
CA LYS A 163 19.96 3.59 5.32
C LYS A 163 21.37 3.07 5.59
N TYR A 164 21.90 2.22 4.74
CA TYR A 164 23.20 1.58 4.95
C TYR A 164 24.35 2.23 4.19
N SER A 165 24.07 3.12 3.22
CA SER A 165 25.08 3.89 2.48
C SER A 165 24.81 5.39 2.53
N SER A 166 24.13 5.94 1.53
CA SER A 166 23.78 7.37 1.52
C SER A 166 22.68 7.69 0.47
N PRO A 167 21.93 8.80 0.64
CA PRO A 167 21.01 9.30 -0.38
C PRO A 167 21.67 9.62 -1.73
N ARG A 168 22.98 9.87 -1.73
CA ARG A 168 23.75 10.12 -2.95
C ARG A 168 23.83 8.87 -3.82
N VAL A 169 24.02 7.69 -3.20
CA VAL A 169 24.03 6.39 -3.90
C VAL A 169 22.68 6.12 -4.51
N VAL A 170 21.58 6.37 -3.77
CA VAL A 170 20.22 6.19 -4.27
C VAL A 170 19.95 7.07 -5.50
N ARG A 171 20.33 8.36 -5.45
CA ARG A 171 20.17 9.25 -6.61
C ARG A 171 20.94 8.75 -7.83
N GLN A 172 22.14 8.20 -7.64
CA GLN A 172 22.91 7.66 -8.75
C GLN A 172 22.28 6.37 -9.30
N LEU A 173 21.77 5.49 -8.43
CA LEU A 173 21.00 4.31 -8.84
C LEU A 173 19.77 4.70 -9.66
N GLY A 174 18.99 5.69 -9.20
CA GLY A 174 17.83 6.20 -9.96
C GLY A 174 18.20 6.65 -11.36
N LYS A 175 19.33 7.37 -11.52
CA LYS A 175 19.85 7.79 -12.84
C LYS A 175 20.26 6.59 -13.69
N THR A 176 20.94 5.61 -13.11
CA THR A 176 21.41 4.42 -13.83
C THR A 176 20.25 3.53 -14.28
N LEU A 177 19.24 3.37 -13.44
CA LEU A 177 18.04 2.57 -13.70
C LEU A 177 16.96 3.32 -14.48
N VAL A 178 17.13 4.65 -14.69
CA VAL A 178 16.13 5.55 -15.30
C VAL A 178 14.79 5.48 -14.53
N ILE A 179 14.88 5.50 -13.20
CA ILE A 179 13.74 5.42 -12.28
C ILE A 179 13.70 6.65 -11.38
N ASP A 180 12.49 7.17 -11.17
CA ASP A 180 12.26 8.27 -10.24
C ASP A 180 12.42 7.76 -8.79
N THR A 181 13.29 8.42 -8.00
CA THR A 181 13.53 8.09 -6.59
C THR A 181 12.81 9.05 -5.63
N VAL A 182 11.87 9.85 -6.14
CA VAL A 182 11.06 10.75 -5.33
C VAL A 182 10.01 9.95 -4.56
N GLN A 183 9.81 10.31 -3.30
CA GLN A 183 8.76 9.69 -2.47
C GLN A 183 7.39 9.86 -3.12
N ARG A 184 6.62 8.77 -3.09
CA ARG A 184 5.25 8.69 -3.60
C ARG A 184 4.34 8.10 -2.53
N GLU A 185 3.04 8.25 -2.70
CA GLU A 185 2.05 7.69 -1.78
C GLU A 185 1.15 6.70 -2.54
N GLN A 186 0.66 5.67 -1.85
CA GLN A 186 -0.28 4.72 -2.45
C GLN A 186 -1.64 5.34 -2.74
N SER A 187 -2.03 6.38 -1.99
CA SER A 187 -3.29 7.09 -2.19
C SER A 187 -3.50 7.54 -3.65
N TYR A 188 -2.41 7.82 -4.38
CA TYR A 188 -2.47 8.19 -5.82
C TYR A 188 -3.05 7.09 -6.72
N TYR A 189 -2.90 5.84 -6.31
CA TYR A 189 -3.26 4.63 -7.08
C TYR A 189 -4.48 3.92 -6.51
N GLN A 190 -4.97 4.35 -5.35
CA GLN A 190 -6.14 3.73 -4.71
C GLN A 190 -7.39 3.96 -5.54
N GLN A 191 -8.17 2.90 -5.70
CA GLN A 191 -9.50 2.94 -6.30
C GLN A 191 -10.54 2.68 -5.22
N PHE A 192 -11.58 3.51 -5.20
CA PHE A 192 -12.72 3.27 -4.31
C PHE A 192 -13.62 2.18 -4.90
N LYS A 193 -13.42 0.94 -4.46
CA LYS A 193 -14.20 -0.24 -4.86
C LYS A 193 -14.94 -0.81 -3.63
N PRO A 194 -16.08 -0.23 -3.25
CA PRO A 194 -16.80 -0.68 -2.07
C PRO A 194 -17.38 -2.09 -2.26
N SER A 195 -17.35 -2.88 -1.18
CA SER A 195 -17.98 -4.20 -1.15
C SER A 195 -19.50 -4.09 -1.06
N PHE A 196 -20.20 -4.98 -1.75
CA PHE A 196 -21.64 -5.21 -1.62
C PHE A 196 -21.94 -6.55 -0.91
N ALA A 197 -20.89 -7.29 -0.49
CA ALA A 197 -20.99 -8.64 0.07
C ALA A 197 -20.98 -8.66 1.61
N HIS A 198 -21.36 -7.55 2.27
CA HIS A 198 -21.37 -7.43 3.73
C HIS A 198 -22.62 -8.00 4.42
N GLY A 199 -23.56 -8.56 3.67
CA GLY A 199 -24.76 -9.27 4.19
C GLY A 199 -25.93 -8.37 4.63
N ASP A 200 -25.80 -7.05 4.69
CA ASP A 200 -26.89 -6.13 5.02
C ASP A 200 -27.60 -5.64 3.74
N MET A 201 -28.62 -6.37 3.29
CA MET A 201 -29.32 -6.10 2.05
C MET A 201 -29.97 -4.71 1.98
N VAL A 202 -30.38 -4.15 3.12
CA VAL A 202 -30.93 -2.78 3.18
C VAL A 202 -29.83 -1.77 2.89
N ILE A 203 -28.62 -1.97 3.41
CA ILE A 203 -27.49 -1.09 3.13
C ILE A 203 -27.00 -1.28 1.70
N VAL A 204 -27.04 -2.50 1.15
CA VAL A 204 -26.79 -2.73 -0.29
C VAL A 204 -27.73 -1.87 -1.15
N SER A 205 -29.03 -1.81 -0.81
CA SER A 205 -29.97 -0.95 -1.54
C SER A 205 -29.62 0.53 -1.44
N VAL A 206 -29.19 1.01 -0.24
CA VAL A 206 -28.72 2.40 -0.07
C VAL A 206 -27.48 2.67 -0.94
N GLN A 207 -26.51 1.75 -0.97
CA GLN A 207 -25.33 1.87 -1.83
C GLN A 207 -25.73 1.96 -3.31
N GLN A 208 -26.66 1.11 -3.77
CA GLN A 208 -27.16 1.14 -5.16
C GLN A 208 -27.79 2.49 -5.51
N ILE A 209 -28.64 3.03 -4.61
CA ILE A 209 -29.23 4.37 -4.80
C ILE A 209 -28.13 5.44 -4.91
N MET A 210 -27.13 5.38 -4.04
CA MET A 210 -25.99 6.32 -4.07
C MET A 210 -25.19 6.20 -5.37
N HIS A 211 -24.96 4.99 -5.88
CA HIS A 211 -24.22 4.77 -7.13
C HIS A 211 -24.98 5.30 -8.34
N GLN A 212 -26.32 5.15 -8.36
CA GLN A 212 -27.16 5.64 -9.46
C GLN A 212 -27.36 7.16 -9.41
N GLY A 213 -27.50 7.72 -8.20
CA GLY A 213 -27.83 9.12 -7.98
C GLY A 213 -26.67 10.01 -7.49
N HIS A 214 -25.42 9.57 -7.60
CA HIS A 214 -24.26 10.30 -7.04
C HIS A 214 -24.05 11.72 -7.62
N MET A 215 -24.57 11.97 -8.82
CA MET A 215 -24.51 13.28 -9.49
C MET A 215 -25.50 14.29 -8.90
N GLU A 216 -26.56 13.83 -8.24
CA GLU A 216 -27.61 14.66 -7.68
C GLU A 216 -27.37 14.95 -6.19
N PRO A 217 -27.98 16.01 -5.63
CA PRO A 217 -28.00 16.25 -4.20
C PRO A 217 -28.72 15.11 -3.46
N LEU A 218 -27.96 14.22 -2.82
CA LEU A 218 -28.50 13.12 -2.01
C LEU A 218 -28.61 13.53 -0.54
N SER A 219 -29.85 13.61 -0.03
CA SER A 219 -30.11 13.85 1.39
C SER A 219 -30.12 12.54 2.18
N ILE A 220 -29.37 12.52 3.30
CA ILE A 220 -29.36 11.39 4.23
C ILE A 220 -30.77 11.06 4.72
N HIS A 221 -31.60 12.09 4.95
CA HIS A 221 -33.00 11.94 5.31
C HIS A 221 -33.79 11.18 4.25
N GLN A 222 -33.65 11.58 2.98
CA GLN A 222 -34.33 10.92 1.86
C GLN A 222 -33.89 9.47 1.68
N LEU A 223 -32.58 9.20 1.78
CA LEU A 223 -32.03 7.84 1.72
C LEU A 223 -32.62 6.95 2.84
N ALA A 224 -32.67 7.44 4.06
CA ALA A 224 -33.22 6.71 5.20
C ALA A 224 -34.71 6.42 5.01
N LYS A 225 -35.48 7.41 4.51
CA LYS A 225 -36.91 7.26 4.20
C LYS A 225 -37.18 6.21 3.12
N GLN A 226 -36.35 6.17 2.07
CA GLN A 226 -36.50 5.19 0.98
C GLN A 226 -36.34 3.75 1.42
N VAL A 227 -35.58 3.51 2.48
CA VAL A 227 -35.36 2.16 3.04
C VAL A 227 -36.12 1.93 4.35
N ASN A 228 -37.09 2.79 4.68
CA ASN A 228 -37.92 2.71 5.88
C ASN A 228 -37.11 2.62 7.20
N LEU A 229 -36.04 3.39 7.30
CA LEU A 229 -35.22 3.52 8.51
C LEU A 229 -35.20 4.96 9.02
N THR A 230 -34.91 5.13 10.31
CA THR A 230 -34.49 6.43 10.84
C THR A 230 -33.08 6.73 10.37
N GLU A 231 -32.74 8.02 10.21
CA GLU A 231 -31.39 8.44 9.82
C GLU A 231 -30.30 7.83 10.73
N ARG A 232 -30.51 7.87 12.05
CA ARG A 232 -29.58 7.32 13.02
C ARG A 232 -29.36 5.81 12.82
N THR A 233 -30.42 5.06 12.58
CA THR A 233 -30.33 3.61 12.36
C THR A 233 -29.63 3.32 11.04
N MET A 234 -29.97 4.02 9.99
CA MET A 234 -29.35 3.88 8.67
C MET A 234 -27.85 4.21 8.73
N GLN A 235 -27.46 5.34 9.31
CA GLN A 235 -26.06 5.74 9.44
C GLN A 235 -25.23 4.72 10.24
N ARG A 236 -25.75 4.20 11.37
CA ARG A 236 -25.07 3.18 12.17
C ARG A 236 -24.87 1.87 11.41
N ARG A 237 -25.92 1.39 10.71
CA ARG A 237 -25.85 0.17 9.89
C ARG A 237 -24.90 0.37 8.70
N PHE A 238 -24.97 1.52 8.05
CA PHE A 238 -24.13 1.87 6.92
C PHE A 238 -22.65 1.90 7.30
N LEU A 239 -22.31 2.55 8.43
CA LEU A 239 -20.95 2.56 8.97
C LEU A 239 -20.46 1.14 9.30
N LYS A 240 -21.31 0.32 9.94
CA LYS A 240 -20.96 -1.06 10.27
C LYS A 240 -20.72 -1.93 9.02
N ALA A 241 -21.53 -1.74 7.98
CA ALA A 241 -21.47 -2.52 6.76
C ALA A 241 -20.33 -2.11 5.82
N THR A 242 -20.08 -0.80 5.70
CA THR A 242 -19.17 -0.23 4.68
C THR A 242 -17.86 0.32 5.24
N GLY A 243 -17.76 0.51 6.55
CA GLY A 243 -16.61 1.19 7.19
C GLY A 243 -16.63 2.72 7.03
N TYR A 244 -17.62 3.30 6.35
CA TYR A 244 -17.75 4.74 6.09
C TYR A 244 -19.11 5.26 6.57
N ASN A 245 -19.16 6.53 6.99
CA ASN A 245 -20.47 7.17 7.07
C ASN A 245 -20.97 7.50 5.65
N PRO A 246 -22.32 7.67 5.45
CA PRO A 246 -22.87 7.88 4.12
C PRO A 246 -22.27 9.06 3.35
N ASN A 247 -21.96 10.17 4.02
CA ASN A 247 -21.37 11.35 3.38
C ASN A 247 -19.93 11.07 2.91
N GLN A 248 -19.13 10.40 3.72
CA GLN A 248 -17.77 9.98 3.34
C GLN A 248 -17.79 9.01 2.16
N TYR A 249 -18.75 8.08 2.16
CA TYR A 249 -18.93 7.13 1.07
C TYR A 249 -19.28 7.84 -0.24
N LEU A 250 -20.28 8.73 -0.21
CA LEU A 250 -20.69 9.52 -1.39
C LEU A 250 -19.53 10.38 -1.90
N GLN A 251 -18.79 11.03 -1.00
CA GLN A 251 -17.63 11.83 -1.37
C GLN A 251 -16.57 10.98 -2.08
N ARG A 252 -16.24 9.80 -1.55
CA ARG A 252 -15.27 8.88 -2.18
C ARG A 252 -15.76 8.38 -3.54
N LEU A 253 -17.05 8.07 -3.66
CA LEU A 253 -17.66 7.65 -4.92
C LEU A 253 -17.56 8.77 -5.98
N ARG A 254 -17.89 10.01 -5.63
CA ARG A 254 -17.78 11.18 -6.52
C ARG A 254 -16.34 11.43 -6.95
N ILE A 255 -15.38 11.33 -6.01
CA ILE A 255 -13.96 11.54 -6.32
C ILE A 255 -13.42 10.40 -7.20
N GLN A 256 -13.85 9.13 -6.99
CA GLN A 256 -13.50 8.04 -7.91
C GLN A 256 -13.96 8.34 -9.33
N ASN A 257 -15.23 8.75 -9.51
CA ASN A 257 -15.73 9.11 -10.83
C ASN A 257 -14.97 10.32 -11.42
N ALA A 258 -14.53 11.27 -10.58
CA ALA A 258 -13.68 12.37 -11.05
C ALA A 258 -12.30 11.88 -11.53
N CYS A 259 -11.72 10.88 -10.88
CA CYS A 259 -10.50 10.22 -11.36
C CYS A 259 -10.73 9.58 -12.73
N ASP A 260 -11.81 8.80 -12.87
CA ASP A 260 -12.16 8.10 -14.12
C ASP A 260 -12.34 9.11 -15.29
N TYR A 261 -12.99 10.25 -15.05
CA TYR A 261 -13.09 11.32 -16.04
C TYR A 261 -11.74 11.99 -16.36
N LEU A 262 -10.89 12.19 -15.35
CA LEU A 262 -9.56 12.78 -15.57
C LEU A 262 -8.65 11.88 -16.41
N GLU A 263 -8.76 10.55 -16.24
CA GLU A 263 -8.00 9.56 -17.00
C GLU A 263 -8.52 9.40 -18.43
N SER A 264 -9.86 9.39 -18.61
CA SER A 264 -10.49 9.02 -19.89
C SER A 264 -10.85 10.20 -20.77
N THR A 265 -10.81 11.45 -20.28
CA THR A 265 -11.28 12.62 -21.02
C THR A 265 -10.32 13.81 -20.91
N LYS A 266 -10.49 14.78 -21.86
CA LYS A 266 -9.79 16.06 -21.84
C LYS A 266 -10.63 17.22 -21.26
N HIS A 267 -11.79 16.94 -20.67
CA HIS A 267 -12.65 17.98 -20.11
C HIS A 267 -11.96 18.76 -18.98
N SER A 268 -12.37 20.01 -18.78
CA SER A 268 -11.86 20.82 -17.67
C SER A 268 -12.26 20.24 -16.31
N PHE A 269 -11.50 20.55 -15.26
CA PHE A 269 -11.85 20.06 -13.92
C PHE A 269 -13.17 20.67 -13.43
N GLU A 270 -13.50 21.88 -13.85
CA GLU A 270 -14.77 22.55 -13.58
C GLU A 270 -15.93 21.74 -14.14
N TRP A 271 -15.82 21.31 -15.41
CA TRP A 271 -16.82 20.45 -16.03
C TRP A 271 -16.96 19.13 -15.27
N ILE A 272 -15.82 18.49 -14.93
CA ILE A 272 -15.80 17.21 -14.19
C ILE A 272 -16.45 17.37 -12.81
N ALA A 273 -16.12 18.44 -12.06
CA ALA A 273 -16.72 18.70 -10.76
C ALA A 273 -18.25 18.74 -10.81
N ASN A 274 -18.81 19.43 -11.81
CA ASN A 274 -20.24 19.47 -12.03
C ASN A 274 -20.83 18.08 -12.37
N GLN A 275 -20.14 17.30 -13.24
CA GLN A 275 -20.58 15.95 -13.62
C GLN A 275 -20.60 14.97 -12.45
N VAL A 276 -19.76 15.16 -11.45
CA VAL A 276 -19.74 14.28 -10.27
C VAL A 276 -20.54 14.84 -9.09
N GLY A 277 -21.36 15.86 -9.32
CA GLY A 277 -22.33 16.38 -8.36
C GLY A 277 -21.80 17.40 -7.36
N TYR A 278 -20.73 18.15 -7.72
CA TYR A 278 -20.28 19.30 -6.94
C TYR A 278 -20.70 20.61 -7.61
N GLU A 279 -21.44 21.44 -6.90
CA GLU A 279 -21.74 22.82 -7.28
C GLU A 279 -20.55 23.74 -7.02
N ASP A 280 -19.83 23.52 -5.91
CA ASP A 280 -18.62 24.25 -5.57
C ASP A 280 -17.36 23.49 -6.03
N ILE A 281 -16.71 24.04 -7.05
CA ILE A 281 -15.48 23.50 -7.65
C ILE A 281 -14.33 23.47 -6.63
N SER A 282 -14.28 24.46 -5.73
CA SER A 282 -13.23 24.55 -4.70
C SER A 282 -13.40 23.45 -3.65
N ALA A 283 -14.65 23.12 -3.27
CA ALA A 283 -14.95 22.01 -2.39
C ALA A 283 -14.59 20.66 -3.04
N CYS A 284 -14.90 20.49 -4.33
CA CYS A 284 -14.50 19.31 -5.11
C CYS A 284 -12.97 19.15 -5.13
N ARG A 285 -12.24 20.21 -5.43
CA ARG A 285 -10.76 20.22 -5.48
C ARG A 285 -10.15 19.86 -4.14
N LYS A 286 -10.67 20.41 -3.04
CA LYS A 286 -10.24 20.11 -1.68
C LYS A 286 -10.49 18.64 -1.32
N ALA A 287 -11.67 18.12 -1.65
CA ALA A 287 -12.01 16.71 -1.44
C ALA A 287 -11.11 15.78 -2.28
N PHE A 288 -10.84 16.13 -3.53
CA PHE A 288 -9.96 15.39 -4.42
C PHE A 288 -8.54 15.30 -3.83
N ILE A 289 -7.95 16.43 -3.45
CA ILE A 289 -6.60 16.45 -2.84
C ILE A 289 -6.55 15.65 -1.55
N ASN A 290 -7.57 15.76 -0.69
CA ASN A 290 -7.62 15.03 0.58
C ASN A 290 -7.74 13.50 0.41
N ILE A 291 -8.41 13.04 -0.63
CA ILE A 291 -8.65 11.61 -0.87
C ILE A 291 -7.53 10.99 -1.71
N VAL A 292 -7.12 11.68 -2.76
CA VAL A 292 -6.15 11.18 -3.75
C VAL A 292 -4.70 11.54 -3.37
N GLY A 293 -4.49 12.71 -2.74
CA GLY A 293 -3.14 13.19 -2.38
C GLY A 293 -2.44 13.97 -3.49
N LEU A 294 -3.09 14.17 -4.64
CA LEU A 294 -2.59 14.95 -5.78
C LEU A 294 -3.61 16.03 -6.15
N THR A 295 -3.14 17.10 -6.79
CA THR A 295 -4.06 18.01 -7.47
C THR A 295 -4.65 17.33 -8.72
N PRO A 296 -5.85 17.73 -9.19
CA PRO A 296 -6.44 17.18 -10.42
C PRO A 296 -5.51 17.31 -11.65
N ARG A 297 -4.71 18.39 -11.71
CA ARG A 297 -3.75 18.61 -12.78
C ARG A 297 -2.58 17.64 -12.72
N GLU A 298 -2.03 17.40 -11.53
CA GLU A 298 -0.94 16.43 -11.30
C GLU A 298 -1.43 15.00 -11.57
N PHE A 299 -2.64 14.68 -11.11
CA PHE A 299 -3.27 13.39 -11.36
C PHE A 299 -3.41 13.13 -12.87
N ARG A 300 -4.00 14.07 -13.61
CA ARG A 300 -4.13 13.94 -15.07
C ARG A 300 -2.75 13.78 -15.75
N LYS A 301 -1.75 14.58 -15.38
CA LYS A 301 -0.41 14.46 -15.94
C LYS A 301 0.23 13.09 -15.73
N ARG A 302 -0.15 12.40 -14.65
CA ARG A 302 0.42 11.09 -14.27
C ARG A 302 -0.30 9.91 -14.90
N PHE A 303 -1.62 10.01 -15.11
CA PHE A 303 -2.47 8.87 -15.46
C PHE A 303 -3.19 9.00 -16.82
N SER A 304 -3.07 10.10 -17.54
CA SER A 304 -3.66 10.28 -18.90
C SER A 304 -2.63 10.48 -19.99
#